data_2ca6123e77890cd1b0dd9cc2ba159f7e
#
_entry.id   2ca6123e77890cd1b0dd9cc2ba159f7e
#
_cell.length_a   1.000
_cell.length_b   1.000
_cell.length_c   1.000
_cell.angle_alpha   90.00
_cell.angle_beta   90.00
_cell.angle_gamma   90.00
#
_symmetry.space_group_name_H-M   'P 1'
#
loop_
_entity.id
_entity.type
_entity.pdbx_description
1 polymer ?
#
loop_
_entity_poly.entity_id
_entity_poly.type
_entity_poly.pdbx_seq_one_letter_code
_entity_poly.pdbx_strand_id
1 'polypeptide(L)'
;YHRSIVHSVAALSYKKAQAIHDDPSRTDDLAVSIRDLMKLSRVLREKRMQAGAVTLASPEIRFEMDQTTKDPTDVRTYDHVDTNSLVEEFMLLANIAVATKIEEAFPAYALLRRHPQPDPRRFEKLSAVCASFGCELKTATNLELATSLNAACATLGERVKESSDGELLGTVLRIMTTRCMSQAVYFCAGQQSRAEYRHYGLAVSNNTFKLLTNLLTNVLTHLTYHPYKNRCRS
;
A
#
# COMPACT_ATOMS: atom_id res chain seq x y z
N TYR A 1 -21.03 12.20 1.63
CA TYR A 1 -21.16 11.10 2.59
C TYR A 1 -22.62 10.96 2.99
N HIS A 2 -23.22 9.78 2.73
CA HIS A 2 -24.62 9.49 3.01
C HIS A 2 -24.77 8.13 3.69
N ARG A 3 -25.83 7.96 4.45
CA ARG A 3 -26.25 6.61 4.83
C ARG A 3 -26.83 5.92 3.61
N SER A 4 -26.41 4.70 3.32
CA SER A 4 -26.90 3.93 2.18
C SER A 4 -27.18 2.50 2.58
N ILE A 5 -28.12 1.89 1.86
CA ILE A 5 -28.35 0.44 1.93
C ILE A 5 -27.63 -0.16 0.72
N VAL A 6 -26.77 -1.12 0.96
CA VAL A 6 -25.96 -1.77 -0.08
C VAL A 6 -26.49 -3.16 -0.33
N HIS A 7 -26.69 -3.50 -1.62
CA HIS A 7 -26.95 -4.85 -2.07
C HIS A 7 -25.68 -5.40 -2.75
N SER A 8 -25.07 -6.43 -2.15
CA SER A 8 -23.88 -7.05 -2.71
C SER A 8 -24.26 -7.94 -3.90
N VAL A 9 -23.73 -7.64 -5.08
CA VAL A 9 -23.98 -8.43 -6.31
C VAL A 9 -23.04 -9.63 -6.37
N ALA A 10 -21.80 -9.50 -5.90
CA ALA A 10 -20.83 -10.58 -5.90
C ALA A 10 -19.83 -10.42 -4.75
N ALA A 11 -19.50 -11.52 -4.09
CA ALA A 11 -18.40 -11.60 -3.11
C ALA A 11 -17.16 -12.16 -3.81
N LEU A 12 -16.20 -11.28 -4.12
CA LEU A 12 -15.00 -11.64 -4.88
C LEU A 12 -13.76 -11.62 -3.99
N SER A 13 -12.88 -12.61 -4.15
CA SER A 13 -11.50 -12.49 -3.72
C SER A 13 -10.69 -11.72 -4.76
N TYR A 14 -9.53 -11.17 -4.38
CA TYR A 14 -8.64 -10.47 -5.32
C TYR A 14 -8.30 -11.33 -6.54
N LYS A 15 -7.94 -12.61 -6.34
CA LYS A 15 -7.64 -13.53 -7.45
C LYS A 15 -8.85 -13.78 -8.37
N LYS A 16 -10.07 -13.87 -7.82
CA LYS A 16 -11.29 -13.99 -8.65
C LYS A 16 -11.58 -12.70 -9.43
N ALA A 17 -11.43 -11.55 -8.81
CA ALA A 17 -11.59 -10.26 -9.49
C ALA A 17 -10.53 -10.07 -10.59
N GLN A 18 -9.29 -10.50 -10.35
CA GLN A 18 -8.22 -10.49 -11.35
C GLN A 18 -8.57 -11.39 -12.54
N ALA A 19 -9.00 -12.62 -12.29
CA ALA A 19 -9.40 -13.53 -13.36
C ALA A 19 -10.54 -12.97 -14.22
N ILE A 20 -11.51 -12.27 -13.60
CA ILE A 20 -12.58 -11.59 -14.35
C ILE A 20 -12.02 -10.42 -15.19
N HIS A 21 -11.09 -9.65 -14.64
CA HIS A 21 -10.45 -8.55 -15.35
C HIS A 21 -9.69 -9.05 -16.58
N ASP A 22 -8.94 -10.15 -16.43
CA ASP A 22 -8.01 -10.67 -17.44
C ASP A 22 -8.72 -11.50 -18.54
N ASP A 23 -9.97 -11.89 -18.31
CA ASP A 23 -10.76 -12.64 -19.30
C ASP A 23 -11.46 -11.70 -20.28
N PRO A 24 -10.97 -11.55 -21.52
CA PRO A 24 -11.54 -10.66 -22.51
C PRO A 24 -12.91 -11.12 -23.02
N SER A 25 -13.27 -12.40 -22.83
CA SER A 25 -14.54 -12.95 -23.28
C SER A 25 -15.71 -12.52 -22.39
N ARG A 26 -15.43 -12.09 -21.17
CA ARG A 26 -16.46 -11.59 -20.25
C ARG A 26 -16.83 -10.16 -20.56
N THR A 27 -18.10 -9.98 -20.92
CA THR A 27 -18.69 -8.65 -21.27
C THR A 27 -19.84 -8.24 -20.36
N ASP A 28 -20.06 -9.00 -19.27
CA ASP A 28 -21.09 -8.70 -18.28
C ASP A 28 -20.76 -7.42 -17.50
N ASP A 29 -21.78 -6.78 -16.93
CA ASP A 29 -21.66 -5.50 -16.19
C ASP A 29 -20.62 -5.54 -15.08
N LEU A 30 -20.46 -6.70 -14.42
CA LEU A 30 -19.46 -6.88 -13.38
C LEU A 30 -18.04 -6.79 -13.96
N ALA A 31 -17.77 -7.44 -15.08
CA ALA A 31 -16.46 -7.42 -15.73
C ALA A 31 -16.15 -6.01 -16.28
N VAL A 32 -17.13 -5.33 -16.88
CA VAL A 32 -16.97 -3.95 -17.33
C VAL A 32 -16.64 -3.03 -16.15
N SER A 33 -17.39 -3.12 -15.05
CA SER A 33 -17.17 -2.32 -13.84
C SER A 33 -15.78 -2.52 -13.25
N ILE A 34 -15.31 -3.78 -13.16
CA ILE A 34 -13.96 -4.08 -12.66
C ILE A 34 -12.89 -3.45 -13.56
N ARG A 35 -13.01 -3.57 -14.89
CA ARG A 35 -12.06 -2.98 -15.84
C ARG A 35 -12.01 -1.46 -15.76
N ASP A 36 -13.16 -0.80 -15.62
CA ASP A 36 -13.21 0.65 -15.52
C ASP A 36 -12.62 1.14 -14.18
N LEU A 37 -12.92 0.46 -13.09
CA LEU A 37 -12.27 0.74 -11.81
C LEU A 37 -10.74 0.52 -11.87
N MET A 38 -10.28 -0.51 -12.59
CA MET A 38 -8.85 -0.76 -12.81
C MET A 38 -8.18 0.38 -13.59
N LYS A 39 -8.83 0.91 -14.64
CA LYS A 39 -8.31 2.08 -15.37
C LYS A 39 -8.16 3.29 -14.44
N LEU A 40 -9.17 3.59 -13.64
CA LEU A 40 -9.14 4.70 -12.70
C LEU A 40 -8.05 4.52 -11.63
N SER A 41 -7.90 3.32 -11.07
CA SER A 41 -6.88 3.04 -10.06
C SER A 41 -5.46 3.21 -10.60
N ARG A 42 -5.22 2.82 -11.86
CA ARG A 42 -3.93 3.03 -12.54
C ARG A 42 -3.59 4.52 -12.64
N VAL A 43 -4.55 5.36 -13.02
CA VAL A 43 -4.36 6.83 -13.07
C VAL A 43 -4.06 7.40 -11.69
N LEU A 44 -4.76 6.95 -10.64
CA LEU A 44 -4.50 7.39 -9.27
C LEU A 44 -3.12 6.98 -8.81
N ARG A 45 -2.73 5.73 -9.05
CA ARG A 45 -1.41 5.21 -8.72
C ARG A 45 -0.30 5.96 -9.46
N GLU A 46 -0.45 6.20 -10.75
CA GLU A 46 0.53 6.92 -11.54
C GLU A 46 0.77 8.33 -11.01
N LYS A 47 -0.28 9.09 -10.71
CA LYS A 47 -0.18 10.41 -10.09
C LYS A 47 0.58 10.35 -8.75
N ARG A 48 0.31 9.34 -7.94
CA ARG A 48 0.98 9.15 -6.64
C ARG A 48 2.46 8.81 -6.82
N MET A 49 2.79 7.94 -7.78
CA MET A 49 4.18 7.59 -8.09
C MET A 49 4.98 8.79 -8.63
N GLN A 50 4.38 9.59 -9.52
CA GLN A 50 4.98 10.83 -10.03
C GLN A 50 5.21 11.86 -8.91
N ALA A 51 4.37 11.88 -7.89
CA ALA A 51 4.56 12.70 -6.70
C ALA A 51 5.65 12.18 -5.75
N GLY A 52 6.27 11.04 -6.04
CA GLY A 52 7.37 10.46 -5.27
C GLY A 52 6.95 9.43 -4.21
N ALA A 53 5.82 8.74 -4.41
CA ALA A 53 5.50 7.61 -3.55
C ALA A 53 6.58 6.53 -3.63
N VAL A 54 7.06 6.09 -2.47
CA VAL A 54 8.11 5.08 -2.38
C VAL A 54 7.49 3.68 -2.41
N THR A 55 7.89 2.86 -3.38
CA THR A 55 7.50 1.45 -3.40
C THR A 55 8.35 0.69 -2.41
N LEU A 56 7.74 0.29 -1.31
CA LEU A 56 8.34 -0.51 -0.26
C LEU A 56 7.95 -1.98 -0.42
N ALA A 57 8.77 -2.89 0.11
CA ALA A 57 8.45 -4.31 0.17
C ALA A 57 8.30 -4.73 1.64
N SER A 58 7.22 -5.44 1.92
CA SER A 58 7.03 -6.17 3.16
C SER A 58 6.53 -7.56 2.76
N PRO A 59 7.43 -8.56 2.67
CA PRO A 59 7.01 -9.90 2.30
C PRO A 59 6.05 -10.45 3.35
N GLU A 60 4.82 -10.72 2.95
CA GLU A 60 3.87 -11.46 3.78
C GLU A 60 4.13 -12.95 3.60
N ILE A 61 4.65 -13.55 4.64
CA ILE A 61 4.81 -15.00 4.72
C ILE A 61 3.53 -15.58 5.34
N ARG A 62 2.93 -16.54 4.65
CA ARG A 62 1.79 -17.31 5.16
C ARG A 62 2.22 -18.74 5.41
N PHE A 63 1.93 -19.22 6.61
CA PHE A 63 2.14 -20.62 6.94
C PHE A 63 0.85 -21.42 6.59
N GLU A 64 1.00 -22.47 5.82
CA GLU A 64 -0.05 -23.49 5.74
C GLU A 64 0.05 -24.37 6.98
N MET A 65 -1.06 -24.51 7.67
CA MET A 65 -1.13 -25.27 8.91
C MET A 65 -1.88 -26.56 8.66
N ASP A 66 -1.37 -27.68 9.15
CA ASP A 66 -2.14 -28.92 9.23
C ASP A 66 -3.39 -28.70 10.08
N GLN A 67 -4.53 -29.15 9.58
CA GLN A 67 -5.80 -28.89 10.25
C GLN A 67 -5.96 -29.68 11.55
N THR A 68 -5.23 -30.79 11.69
CA THR A 68 -5.33 -31.73 12.82
C THR A 68 -4.27 -31.42 13.87
N THR A 69 -2.99 -31.35 13.46
CA THR A 69 -1.86 -31.14 14.39
C THR A 69 -1.59 -29.67 14.68
N LYS A 70 -2.07 -28.74 13.83
CA LYS A 70 -1.75 -27.31 13.89
C LYS A 70 -0.28 -27.00 13.68
N ASP A 71 0.49 -27.94 13.14
CA ASP A 71 1.88 -27.69 12.76
C ASP A 71 1.96 -26.99 11.40
N PRO A 72 2.95 -26.11 11.18
CA PRO A 72 3.19 -25.50 9.89
C PRO A 72 3.71 -26.56 8.91
N THR A 73 2.99 -26.77 7.82
CA THR A 73 3.32 -27.76 6.78
C THR A 73 4.02 -27.15 5.58
N ASP A 74 3.74 -25.87 5.28
CA ASP A 74 4.34 -25.16 4.14
C ASP A 74 4.43 -23.65 4.41
N VAL A 75 5.30 -22.98 3.65
CA VAL A 75 5.51 -21.54 3.71
C VAL A 75 5.26 -20.96 2.32
N ARG A 76 4.24 -20.10 2.21
CA ARG A 76 3.92 -19.42 0.95
C ARG A 76 4.06 -17.92 1.07
N THR A 77 4.54 -17.31 0.01
CA THR A 77 4.46 -15.86 -0.16
C THR A 77 3.07 -15.48 -0.66
N TYR A 78 2.59 -14.32 -0.22
CA TYR A 78 1.33 -13.78 -0.73
C TYR A 78 1.52 -13.21 -2.14
N ASP A 79 0.81 -13.78 -3.12
CA ASP A 79 0.82 -13.26 -4.49
C ASP A 79 -0.01 -11.97 -4.55
N HIS A 80 0.66 -10.84 -4.75
CA HIS A 80 0.02 -9.56 -4.94
C HIS A 80 -0.41 -9.42 -6.41
N VAL A 81 -1.71 -9.28 -6.65
CA VAL A 81 -2.29 -9.07 -7.99
C VAL A 81 -2.74 -7.62 -8.17
N ASP A 82 -2.99 -7.18 -9.42
CA ASP A 82 -3.34 -5.78 -9.72
C ASP A 82 -4.62 -5.32 -9.01
N THR A 83 -5.57 -6.22 -8.77
CA THR A 83 -6.79 -5.91 -8.01
C THR A 83 -6.56 -5.57 -6.55
N ASN A 84 -5.44 -5.98 -5.95
CA ASN A 84 -5.01 -5.47 -4.64
C ASN A 84 -4.69 -3.98 -4.74
N SER A 85 -3.92 -3.58 -5.76
CA SER A 85 -3.59 -2.17 -6.02
C SER A 85 -4.83 -1.34 -6.30
N LEU A 86 -5.83 -1.90 -7.01
CA LEU A 86 -7.13 -1.24 -7.22
C LEU A 86 -7.75 -0.84 -5.88
N VAL A 87 -7.91 -1.80 -4.97
CA VAL A 87 -8.53 -1.53 -3.66
C VAL A 87 -7.68 -0.57 -2.83
N GLU A 88 -6.34 -0.71 -2.87
CA GLU A 88 -5.42 0.22 -2.20
C GLU A 88 -5.64 1.66 -2.64
N GLU A 89 -5.68 1.94 -3.93
CA GLU A 89 -5.81 3.32 -4.44
C GLU A 89 -7.19 3.93 -4.08
N PHE A 90 -8.26 3.18 -4.19
CA PHE A 90 -9.58 3.67 -3.77
C PHE A 90 -9.71 3.84 -2.26
N MET A 91 -9.07 2.97 -1.47
CA MET A 91 -8.99 3.12 -0.02
C MET A 91 -8.19 4.39 0.34
N LEU A 92 -7.09 4.67 -0.34
CA LEU A 92 -6.31 5.88 -0.15
C LEU A 92 -7.15 7.12 -0.51
N LEU A 93 -7.84 7.11 -1.64
CA LEU A 93 -8.73 8.19 -2.07
C LEU A 93 -9.83 8.47 -1.03
N ALA A 94 -10.49 7.43 -0.54
CA ALA A 94 -11.51 7.56 0.49
C ALA A 94 -10.95 8.14 1.80
N ASN A 95 -9.79 7.64 2.24
CA ASN A 95 -9.13 8.13 3.45
C ASN A 95 -8.75 9.62 3.33
N ILE A 96 -8.25 10.03 2.19
CA ILE A 96 -7.93 11.42 1.88
C ILE A 96 -9.19 12.29 1.96
N ALA A 97 -10.25 11.88 1.28
CA ALA A 97 -11.50 12.65 1.23
C ALA A 97 -12.14 12.80 2.63
N VAL A 98 -12.11 11.72 3.44
CA VAL A 98 -12.62 11.78 4.83
C VAL A 98 -11.76 12.67 5.70
N ALA A 99 -10.44 12.56 5.60
CA ALA A 99 -9.50 13.37 6.38
C ALA A 99 -9.69 14.87 6.10
N THR A 100 -9.79 15.25 4.82
CA THR A 100 -10.06 16.62 4.41
C THR A 100 -11.37 17.12 5.03
N LYS A 101 -12.43 16.33 4.92
CA LYS A 101 -13.75 16.72 5.45
C LYS A 101 -13.75 16.90 6.97
N ILE A 102 -13.05 16.06 7.70
CA ILE A 102 -12.95 16.16 9.16
C ILE A 102 -12.10 17.36 9.58
N GLU A 103 -11.00 17.61 8.88
CA GLU A 103 -10.16 18.78 9.16
C GLU A 103 -10.89 20.09 8.86
N GLU A 104 -11.66 20.15 7.77
CA GLU A 104 -12.51 21.31 7.45
C GLU A 104 -13.56 21.57 8.54
N ALA A 105 -14.18 20.49 9.06
CA ALA A 105 -15.20 20.59 10.09
C ALA A 105 -14.63 20.86 11.50
N PHE A 106 -13.44 20.34 11.79
CA PHE A 106 -12.81 20.39 13.12
C PHE A 106 -11.31 20.70 13.03
N PRO A 107 -10.91 21.92 12.59
CA PRO A 107 -9.51 22.24 12.28
C PRO A 107 -8.53 22.06 13.45
N ALA A 108 -9.01 22.24 14.67
CA ALA A 108 -8.19 22.11 15.89
C ALA A 108 -8.18 20.69 16.48
N TYR A 109 -9.18 19.87 16.16
CA TYR A 109 -9.46 18.62 16.87
C TYR A 109 -9.46 17.38 15.94
N ALA A 110 -9.30 17.55 14.64
CA ALA A 110 -9.27 16.43 13.70
C ALA A 110 -8.15 15.46 14.07
N LEU A 111 -8.50 14.19 14.30
CA LEU A 111 -7.53 13.13 14.50
C LEU A 111 -7.02 12.64 13.16
N LEU A 112 -5.76 12.91 12.89
CA LEU A 112 -5.09 12.61 11.62
C LEU A 112 -3.93 11.64 11.85
N ARG A 113 -3.46 11.02 10.76
CA ARG A 113 -2.30 10.13 10.77
C ARG A 113 -1.26 10.65 9.79
N ARG A 114 -0.03 10.86 10.26
CA ARG A 114 1.10 11.27 9.43
C ARG A 114 2.20 10.22 9.42
N HIS A 115 3.04 10.25 8.40
CA HIS A 115 4.28 9.53 8.35
C HIS A 115 5.41 10.55 8.22
N PRO A 116 6.13 10.85 9.33
CA PRO A 116 7.17 11.86 9.30
C PRO A 116 8.33 11.43 8.40
N GLN A 117 9.09 12.42 7.92
CA GLN A 117 10.30 12.17 7.17
C GLN A 117 11.28 11.39 8.08
N PRO A 118 11.89 10.31 7.57
CA PRO A 118 12.90 9.56 8.31
C PRO A 118 14.15 10.40 8.56
N ASP A 119 14.84 10.15 9.68
CA ASP A 119 16.16 10.73 9.94
C ASP A 119 17.15 10.23 8.87
N PRO A 120 17.88 11.12 8.18
CA PRO A 120 18.86 10.73 7.15
C PRO A 120 19.89 9.71 7.62
N ARG A 121 20.28 9.74 8.90
CA ARG A 121 21.21 8.77 9.49
C ARG A 121 20.73 7.33 9.41
N ARG A 122 19.45 7.10 9.37
CA ARG A 122 18.88 5.75 9.23
C ARG A 122 19.17 5.12 7.87
N PHE A 123 19.49 5.93 6.87
CA PHE A 123 19.82 5.46 5.51
C PHE A 123 21.30 5.20 5.29
N GLU A 124 22.20 5.54 6.22
CA GLU A 124 23.66 5.39 6.07
C GLU A 124 24.08 3.97 5.66
N LYS A 125 23.55 2.95 6.35
CA LYS A 125 23.84 1.55 6.02
C LYS A 125 23.31 1.16 4.64
N LEU A 126 22.09 1.61 4.29
CA LEU A 126 21.50 1.33 2.99
C LEU A 126 22.28 2.04 1.88
N SER A 127 22.69 3.29 2.09
CA SER A 127 23.53 4.05 1.15
C SER A 127 24.88 3.38 0.93
N ALA A 128 25.53 2.87 1.99
CA ALA A 128 26.77 2.12 1.88
C ALA A 128 26.60 0.83 1.06
N VAL A 129 25.51 0.10 1.26
CA VAL A 129 25.18 -1.09 0.45
C VAL A 129 24.94 -0.70 -1.02
N CYS A 130 24.16 0.33 -1.30
CA CYS A 130 23.97 0.80 -2.67
C CYS A 130 25.29 1.21 -3.32
N ALA A 131 26.16 1.94 -2.60
CA ALA A 131 27.47 2.38 -3.07
C ALA A 131 28.40 1.20 -3.41
N SER A 132 28.38 0.10 -2.66
CA SER A 132 29.17 -1.11 -2.97
C SER A 132 28.77 -1.75 -4.31
N PHE A 133 27.55 -1.51 -4.77
CA PHE A 133 27.09 -1.91 -6.10
C PHE A 133 27.21 -0.78 -7.14
N GLY A 134 27.86 0.33 -6.83
CA GLY A 134 28.04 1.47 -7.72
C GLY A 134 26.73 2.27 -7.96
N CYS A 135 25.78 2.18 -7.05
CA CYS A 135 24.52 2.92 -7.10
C CYS A 135 24.51 4.03 -6.04
N GLU A 136 24.09 5.24 -6.42
CA GLU A 136 23.92 6.35 -5.49
C GLU A 136 22.48 6.38 -4.97
N LEU A 137 22.30 6.43 -3.62
CA LEU A 137 20.98 6.59 -3.00
C LEU A 137 20.82 8.04 -2.53
N LYS A 138 19.81 8.74 -3.04
CA LYS A 138 19.45 10.11 -2.65
C LYS A 138 18.28 10.08 -1.67
N THR A 139 18.46 10.71 -0.50
CA THR A 139 17.51 10.61 0.62
C THR A 139 16.94 11.94 1.08
N ALA A 140 17.23 13.05 0.37
CA ALA A 140 16.80 14.38 0.77
C ALA A 140 15.29 14.58 0.66
N THR A 141 14.67 14.01 -0.37
CA THR A 141 13.22 14.03 -0.57
C THR A 141 12.69 12.63 -0.86
N ASN A 142 11.38 12.43 -0.68
CA ASN A 142 10.74 11.15 -1.02
C ASN A 142 10.82 10.85 -2.51
N LEU A 143 10.75 11.86 -3.37
CA LEU A 143 10.88 11.70 -4.82
C LEU A 143 12.29 11.26 -5.21
N GLU A 144 13.32 11.90 -4.64
CA GLU A 144 14.71 11.49 -4.87
C GLU A 144 14.98 10.08 -4.37
N LEU A 145 14.45 9.74 -3.19
CA LEU A 145 14.57 8.38 -2.65
C LEU A 145 13.88 7.36 -3.55
N ALA A 146 12.65 7.63 -3.98
CA ALA A 146 11.90 6.73 -4.86
C ALA A 146 12.64 6.53 -6.20
N THR A 147 13.11 7.62 -6.82
CA THR A 147 13.80 7.58 -8.10
C THR A 147 15.13 6.84 -8.01
N SER A 148 15.98 7.18 -7.03
CA SER A 148 17.29 6.54 -6.86
C SER A 148 17.18 5.07 -6.44
N LEU A 149 16.21 4.72 -5.58
CA LEU A 149 15.94 3.35 -5.20
C LEU A 149 15.47 2.50 -6.40
N ASN A 150 14.57 3.02 -7.22
CA ASN A 150 14.11 2.32 -8.43
C ASN A 150 15.25 2.13 -9.43
N ALA A 151 16.10 3.15 -9.64
CA ALA A 151 17.28 3.04 -10.48
C ALA A 151 18.27 1.99 -9.95
N ALA A 152 18.54 1.97 -8.63
CA ALA A 152 19.39 0.95 -8.02
C ALA A 152 18.82 -0.46 -8.20
N CYS A 153 17.51 -0.66 -7.98
CA CYS A 153 16.87 -1.96 -8.21
C CYS A 153 16.96 -2.40 -9.68
N ALA A 154 16.77 -1.49 -10.63
CA ALA A 154 16.90 -1.80 -12.07
C ALA A 154 18.33 -2.18 -12.44
N THR A 155 19.32 -1.39 -11.99
CA THR A 155 20.76 -1.68 -12.24
C THR A 155 21.16 -3.05 -11.69
N LEU A 156 20.70 -3.40 -10.49
CA LEU A 156 21.00 -4.71 -9.89
C LEU A 156 20.30 -5.83 -10.64
N GLY A 157 19.05 -5.65 -11.06
CA GLY A 157 18.33 -6.61 -11.89
C GLY A 157 19.04 -6.88 -13.22
N GLU A 158 19.63 -5.85 -13.84
CA GLU A 158 20.38 -6.00 -15.09
C GLU A 158 21.73 -6.71 -14.93
N ARG A 159 22.43 -6.46 -13.81
CA ARG A 159 23.74 -7.08 -13.54
C ARG A 159 23.66 -8.57 -13.25
N VAL A 160 22.53 -9.05 -12.79
CA VAL A 160 22.31 -10.44 -12.33
C VAL A 160 21.28 -11.16 -13.22
N LYS A 161 21.19 -10.77 -14.50
CA LYS A 161 20.23 -11.34 -15.46
C LYS A 161 20.33 -12.86 -15.65
N GLU A 162 21.45 -13.47 -15.30
CA GLU A 162 21.67 -14.93 -15.45
C GLU A 162 21.16 -15.74 -14.24
N SER A 163 20.75 -15.10 -13.16
CA SER A 163 20.17 -15.77 -11.98
C SER A 163 18.93 -15.03 -11.47
N SER A 164 18.04 -15.74 -10.79
CA SER A 164 16.85 -15.16 -10.09
C SER A 164 17.23 -14.16 -8.96
N ASP A 165 18.52 -13.96 -8.72
CA ASP A 165 19.05 -13.16 -7.60
C ASP A 165 18.84 -11.66 -7.80
N GLY A 166 18.71 -11.17 -9.05
CA GLY A 166 18.48 -9.75 -9.33
C GLY A 166 17.16 -9.23 -8.79
N GLU A 167 16.09 -9.99 -8.93
CA GLU A 167 14.79 -9.67 -8.36
C GLU A 167 14.81 -9.76 -6.84
N LEU A 168 15.50 -10.75 -6.29
CA LEU A 168 15.70 -10.92 -4.86
C LEU A 168 16.46 -9.74 -4.26
N LEU A 169 17.55 -9.28 -4.89
CA LEU A 169 18.31 -8.12 -4.45
C LEU A 169 17.48 -6.84 -4.45
N GLY A 170 16.69 -6.61 -5.48
CA GLY A 170 15.73 -5.49 -5.53
C GLY A 170 14.73 -5.54 -4.38
N THR A 171 14.22 -6.72 -4.07
CA THR A 171 13.32 -6.95 -2.93
C THR A 171 14.02 -6.68 -1.60
N VAL A 172 15.26 -7.14 -1.42
CA VAL A 172 16.07 -6.89 -0.22
C VAL A 172 16.31 -5.40 -0.01
N LEU A 173 16.66 -4.64 -1.06
CA LEU A 173 16.83 -3.18 -0.96
C LEU A 173 15.54 -2.50 -0.51
N ARG A 174 14.39 -2.91 -1.03
CA ARG A 174 13.08 -2.36 -0.62
C ARG A 174 12.74 -2.69 0.82
N ILE A 175 13.07 -3.90 1.30
CA ILE A 175 12.91 -4.30 2.71
C ILE A 175 13.82 -3.46 3.61
N MET A 176 15.10 -3.27 3.22
CA MET A 176 16.03 -2.42 3.95
C MET A 176 15.53 -0.97 4.01
N THR A 177 15.01 -0.44 2.89
CA THR A 177 14.39 0.89 2.83
C THR A 177 13.19 0.97 3.79
N THR A 178 12.34 -0.06 3.83
CA THR A 178 11.21 -0.10 4.78
C THR A 178 11.67 0.01 6.23
N ARG A 179 12.78 -0.62 6.59
CA ARG A 179 13.37 -0.54 7.95
C ARG A 179 13.97 0.84 8.27
N CYS A 180 14.35 1.62 7.26
CA CYS A 180 14.82 2.99 7.45
C CYS A 180 13.65 3.96 7.72
N MET A 181 12.41 3.60 7.35
CA MET A 181 11.26 4.46 7.53
C MET A 181 10.92 4.68 9.00
N SER A 182 10.36 5.85 9.31
CA SER A 182 9.76 6.14 10.60
C SER A 182 8.42 5.40 10.73
N GLN A 183 7.92 5.26 11.94
CA GLN A 183 6.55 4.77 12.13
C GLN A 183 5.55 5.90 11.88
N ALA A 184 4.40 5.54 11.30
CA ALA A 184 3.30 6.48 11.18
C ALA A 184 2.68 6.75 12.56
N VAL A 185 2.38 8.01 12.85
CA VAL A 185 1.86 8.47 14.13
C VAL A 185 0.51 9.17 13.97
N TYR A 186 -0.36 9.01 14.97
CA TYR A 186 -1.58 9.79 15.07
C TYR A 186 -1.31 11.10 15.79
N PHE A 187 -2.01 12.15 15.38
CA PHE A 187 -1.90 13.47 16.00
C PHE A 187 -3.21 14.23 15.87
N CYS A 188 -3.40 15.23 16.73
CA CYS A 188 -4.49 16.17 16.63
C CYS A 188 -4.10 17.35 15.76
N ALA A 189 -4.92 17.72 14.79
CA ALA A 189 -4.60 18.76 13.78
C ALA A 189 -4.13 20.09 14.41
N GLY A 190 -4.74 20.56 15.48
CA GLY A 190 -4.34 21.79 16.16
C GLY A 190 -2.98 21.78 16.88
N GLN A 191 -2.34 20.61 16.99
CA GLN A 191 -1.07 20.44 17.70
C GLN A 191 0.17 20.56 16.82
N GLN A 192 0.00 20.57 15.50
CA GLN A 192 1.11 20.55 14.54
C GLN A 192 0.92 21.63 13.47
N SER A 193 2.01 22.08 12.86
CA SER A 193 1.93 22.93 11.68
C SER A 193 1.44 22.14 10.46
N ARG A 194 0.74 22.77 9.54
CA ARG A 194 0.27 22.11 8.30
C ARG A 194 1.39 21.50 7.45
N ALA A 195 2.59 22.03 7.53
CA ALA A 195 3.76 21.46 6.85
C ALA A 195 4.10 20.05 7.34
N GLU A 196 3.75 19.75 8.58
CA GLU A 196 3.99 18.45 9.24
C GLU A 196 2.95 17.38 8.94
N TYR A 197 1.85 17.71 8.25
CA TYR A 197 0.75 16.79 7.97
C TYR A 197 1.04 15.81 6.82
N ARG A 198 2.27 15.70 6.37
CA ARG A 198 2.66 14.88 5.22
C ARG A 198 2.72 13.39 5.57
N HIS A 199 2.39 12.57 4.59
CA HIS A 199 2.69 11.14 4.62
C HIS A 199 3.88 10.86 3.70
N TYR A 200 5.10 10.83 4.25
CA TYR A 200 6.34 10.71 3.50
C TYR A 200 6.32 9.53 2.50
N GLY A 201 6.06 8.30 2.95
CA GLY A 201 6.13 7.11 2.10
C GLY A 201 5.09 7.05 0.97
N LEU A 202 3.96 7.75 1.10
CA LEU A 202 2.88 7.72 0.10
C LEU A 202 2.86 8.95 -0.81
N ALA A 203 3.76 9.90 -0.61
CA ALA A 203 3.82 11.18 -1.34
C ALA A 203 2.49 11.96 -1.34
N VAL A 204 1.72 11.83 -0.27
CA VAL A 204 0.47 12.56 -0.11
C VAL A 204 0.79 13.94 0.46
N SER A 205 0.51 14.99 -0.31
CA SER A 205 0.89 16.36 0.00
C SER A 205 -0.08 17.09 0.93
N ASN A 206 0.27 18.33 1.30
CA ASN A 206 -0.33 19.16 2.35
C ASN A 206 -1.85 19.39 2.28
N ASN A 207 -2.49 19.13 1.17
CA ASN A 207 -3.96 19.24 1.02
C ASN A 207 -4.67 17.89 1.10
N THR A 208 -3.94 16.83 1.43
CA THR A 208 -4.44 15.47 1.29
C THR A 208 -4.02 14.67 2.53
N PHE A 209 -4.88 14.67 3.53
CA PHE A 209 -4.63 14.01 4.82
C PHE A 209 -4.99 12.54 4.77
N LYS A 210 -4.27 11.75 5.54
CA LYS A 210 -4.58 10.32 5.71
C LYS A 210 -5.23 10.10 7.07
N LEU A 211 -6.54 9.95 7.07
CA LEU A 211 -7.30 9.55 8.25
C LEU A 211 -7.30 8.02 8.39
N LEU A 212 -7.15 7.56 9.64
CA LEU A 212 -7.59 6.25 10.15
C LEU A 212 -7.58 5.07 9.16
N THR A 213 -6.44 4.75 8.58
CA THR A 213 -6.32 3.57 7.72
C THR A 213 -6.73 2.28 8.45
N ASN A 214 -6.47 2.17 9.74
CA ASN A 214 -6.75 0.95 10.50
C ASN A 214 -8.22 0.76 10.89
N LEU A 215 -9.00 1.83 11.06
CA LEU A 215 -10.42 1.67 11.40
C LEU A 215 -11.24 1.25 10.17
N LEU A 216 -10.99 1.86 9.02
CA LEU A 216 -11.64 1.49 7.76
C LEU A 216 -11.11 0.17 7.19
N THR A 217 -9.80 -0.11 7.31
CA THR A 217 -9.24 -1.40 6.93
C THR A 217 -9.80 -2.52 7.80
N ASN A 218 -9.92 -2.32 9.12
CA ASN A 218 -10.56 -3.30 9.99
C ASN A 218 -12.06 -3.45 9.70
N VAL A 219 -12.78 -2.36 9.39
CA VAL A 219 -14.19 -2.43 9.00
C VAL A 219 -14.36 -3.08 7.62
N LEU A 220 -13.52 -2.74 6.64
CA LEU A 220 -13.59 -3.35 5.31
C LEU A 220 -13.08 -4.80 5.31
N THR A 221 -12.03 -5.12 6.06
CA THR A 221 -11.57 -6.51 6.22
C THR A 221 -12.56 -7.34 7.06
N HIS A 222 -13.21 -6.76 8.08
CA HIS A 222 -14.30 -7.45 8.77
C HIS A 222 -15.54 -7.63 7.88
N LEU A 223 -15.87 -6.68 7.02
CA LEU A 223 -16.96 -6.81 6.06
C LEU A 223 -16.65 -7.80 4.92
N THR A 224 -15.37 -7.92 4.53
CA THR A 224 -14.95 -8.86 3.48
C THR A 224 -14.54 -10.23 4.01
N TYR A 225 -14.21 -10.36 5.32
CA TYR A 225 -13.69 -11.59 5.91
C TYR A 225 -14.68 -12.34 6.81
N HIS A 226 -15.93 -11.89 6.97
CA HIS A 226 -16.94 -12.55 7.78
C HIS A 226 -18.20 -12.98 7.01
N PRO A 227 -18.12 -13.95 6.06
CA PRO A 227 -19.31 -14.65 5.61
C PRO A 227 -19.57 -15.96 6.37
N TYR A 228 -18.75 -16.37 7.36
CA TYR A 228 -18.82 -17.76 7.86
C TYR A 228 -18.94 -17.96 9.36
N LYS A 229 -19.45 -17.01 10.14
CA LYS A 229 -19.65 -17.27 11.59
C LYS A 229 -21.05 -17.06 12.15
N ASN A 230 -22.09 -16.91 11.34
CA ASN A 230 -23.46 -16.87 11.82
C ASN A 230 -24.37 -17.96 11.18
N ARG A 231 -23.93 -19.23 11.25
CA ARG A 231 -24.82 -20.38 11.20
C ARG A 231 -24.34 -21.36 12.24
N CYS A 232 -24.91 -21.27 13.41
CA CYS A 232 -25.13 -22.33 14.39
C CYS A 232 -25.44 -21.66 15.73
N ARG A 233 -26.71 -21.34 15.93
CA ARG A 233 -27.43 -21.38 17.21
C ARG A 233 -28.90 -21.15 16.89
N SER A 234 -29.60 -22.20 16.66
CA SER A 234 -30.97 -22.44 17.07
C SER A 234 -30.97 -23.71 17.90
#